data_9d76e2066a5b95e0e95b985e81b89cc6
#
_entry.id   9d76e2066a5b95e0e95b985e81b89cc6
#
_cell.length_a   1.000
_cell.length_b   1.000
_cell.length_c   1.000
_cell.angle_alpha   90.00
_cell.angle_beta   90.00
_cell.angle_gamma   90.00
#
_symmetry.space_group_name_H-M   'P 1'
#
loop_
_entity.id
_entity.type
_entity.pdbx_description
1 polymer ?
#
loop_
_entity_poly.entity_id
_entity_poly.type
_entity_poly.pdbx_seq_one_letter_code
_entity_poly.pdbx_strand_id
1 'polypeptide(L)'
;MEEQNEKLQTGQTEPSAPDEKKSSSGWEAFSLLHDLVYLLAIVTILFTFFFRLVAVDGSSMYPTLVDKDYLVLESNFLYRNVKAGDIVVLKTDYFEEPIVKRVIATGGQTVDIDFTQGIVYVDGVPLEEDYINEPTYKSYIEYGMGLDYPVTVPEGSVFVMGDNRNESADSRFAPVGCVPESQISGRALLIVLPGSQTDKEGNIIGGRGWSR
;
A
#
# COMPACT_ATOMS: atom_id res chain seq x y z
N MET A 1 68.59 -54.66 60.48
CA MET A 1 67.13 -54.80 60.55
C MET A 1 66.50 -53.65 59.81
N GLU A 2 66.10 -54.02 58.65
CA GLU A 2 65.63 -53.21 57.55
C GLU A 2 64.24 -52.77 57.75
N GLU A 3 63.90 -51.51 57.50
CA GLU A 3 62.55 -51.05 57.28
C GLU A 3 62.48 -50.35 55.94
N GLN A 4 61.73 -50.95 55.07
CA GLN A 4 61.45 -50.47 53.73
C GLN A 4 60.36 -49.37 53.82
N ASN A 5 60.66 -48.22 53.29
CA ASN A 5 59.79 -47.09 53.14
C ASN A 5 59.18 -47.15 51.73
N GLU A 6 57.91 -47.56 51.68
CA GLU A 6 57.08 -47.60 50.50
C GLU A 6 56.45 -46.20 50.23
N LYS A 7 56.88 -45.54 49.14
CA LYS A 7 56.33 -44.25 48.71
C LYS A 7 55.01 -44.50 47.95
N LEU A 8 53.90 -44.14 48.54
CA LEU A 8 52.62 -43.98 47.84
C LEU A 8 52.72 -42.73 46.93
N GLN A 9 52.67 -42.92 45.64
CA GLN A 9 52.40 -41.89 44.69
C GLN A 9 50.89 -41.71 44.52
N THR A 10 50.35 -40.63 45.04
CA THR A 10 48.98 -40.17 44.75
C THR A 10 48.97 -39.54 43.36
N GLY A 11 48.41 -40.28 42.39
CA GLY A 11 48.11 -39.72 41.08
C GLY A 11 46.92 -38.75 41.15
N GLN A 12 47.21 -37.46 41.00
CA GLN A 12 46.18 -36.48 40.75
C GLN A 12 45.80 -36.53 39.27
N THR A 13 44.62 -37.01 38.97
CA THR A 13 43.94 -36.87 37.69
C THR A 13 43.39 -35.47 37.60
N GLU A 14 43.99 -34.60 36.80
CA GLU A 14 43.40 -33.33 36.41
C GLU A 14 42.09 -33.58 35.63
N PRO A 15 41.02 -32.82 35.89
CA PRO A 15 39.81 -32.90 35.08
C PRO A 15 40.12 -32.31 33.71
N SER A 16 39.97 -33.13 32.67
CA SER A 16 40.04 -32.70 31.28
C SER A 16 38.96 -31.65 31.01
N ALA A 17 39.37 -30.51 30.52
CA ALA A 17 38.47 -29.49 30.01
C ALA A 17 37.52 -30.06 28.98
N PRO A 18 36.25 -29.62 28.95
CA PRO A 18 35.30 -30.10 27.97
C PRO A 18 35.78 -29.71 26.56
N ASP A 19 35.85 -30.72 25.69
CA ASP A 19 36.13 -30.55 24.27
C ASP A 19 35.18 -29.50 23.69
N GLU A 20 35.68 -28.34 23.35
CA GLU A 20 34.96 -27.40 22.46
C GLU A 20 34.73 -28.12 21.13
N LYS A 21 33.50 -28.57 20.92
CA LYS A 21 33.05 -29.07 19.63
C LYS A 21 33.28 -27.96 18.59
N LYS A 22 34.36 -28.03 17.84
CA LYS A 22 34.53 -27.27 16.60
C LYS A 22 33.35 -27.60 15.71
N SER A 23 32.36 -26.70 15.67
CA SER A 23 31.30 -26.72 14.67
C SER A 23 31.98 -26.79 13.29
N SER A 24 31.69 -27.81 12.52
CA SER A 24 32.28 -27.91 11.18
C SER A 24 31.70 -26.75 10.33
N SER A 25 32.53 -26.04 9.61
CA SER A 25 32.14 -24.91 8.74
C SER A 25 31.00 -25.29 7.78
N GLY A 26 30.89 -26.56 7.44
CA GLY A 26 29.78 -27.09 6.62
C GLY A 26 28.43 -27.08 7.35
N TRP A 27 28.38 -27.31 8.65
CA TRP A 27 27.15 -27.24 9.44
C TRP A 27 26.66 -25.82 9.60
N GLU A 28 27.55 -24.86 9.80
CA GLU A 28 27.22 -23.44 9.86
C GLU A 28 26.69 -22.92 8.52
N ALA A 29 27.32 -23.30 7.42
CA ALA A 29 26.85 -22.96 6.07
C ALA A 29 25.47 -23.57 5.77
N PHE A 30 25.24 -24.81 6.19
CA PHE A 30 23.94 -25.47 6.04
C PHE A 30 22.84 -24.77 6.87
N SER A 31 23.15 -24.40 8.11
CA SER A 31 22.22 -23.65 8.98
C SER A 31 21.86 -22.30 8.38
N LEU A 32 22.85 -21.53 7.88
CA LEU A 32 22.60 -20.26 7.21
C LEU A 32 21.72 -20.39 5.96
N LEU A 33 21.98 -21.41 5.14
CA LEU A 33 21.16 -21.70 3.97
C LEU A 33 19.71 -22.04 4.34
N HIS A 34 19.54 -22.86 5.36
CA HIS A 34 18.24 -23.24 5.90
C HIS A 34 17.46 -22.01 6.40
N ASP A 35 18.11 -21.14 7.19
CA ASP A 35 17.50 -19.92 7.70
C ASP A 35 17.13 -18.95 6.57
N LEU A 36 17.97 -18.84 5.54
CA LEU A 36 17.67 -18.07 4.33
C LEU A 36 16.42 -18.60 3.61
N VAL A 37 16.30 -19.93 3.46
CA VAL A 37 15.13 -20.54 2.81
C VAL A 37 13.85 -20.25 3.59
N TYR A 38 13.87 -20.35 4.93
CA TYR A 38 12.72 -19.99 5.75
C TYR A 38 12.37 -18.50 5.66
N LEU A 39 13.38 -17.63 5.69
CA LEU A 39 13.17 -16.18 5.52
C LEU A 39 12.49 -15.89 4.18
N LEU A 40 13.00 -16.45 3.09
CA LEU A 40 12.42 -16.29 1.76
C LEU A 40 10.99 -16.84 1.68
N ALA A 41 10.73 -18.00 2.30
CA ALA A 41 9.38 -18.55 2.36
C ALA A 41 8.42 -17.65 3.12
N ILE A 42 8.82 -17.12 4.27
CA ILE A 42 8.00 -16.18 5.06
C ILE A 42 7.74 -14.90 4.26
N VAL A 43 8.76 -14.29 3.66
CA VAL A 43 8.62 -13.09 2.84
C VAL A 43 7.67 -13.35 1.67
N THR A 44 7.81 -14.50 0.99
CA THR A 44 6.93 -14.87 -0.12
C THR A 44 5.47 -14.99 0.34
N ILE A 45 5.22 -15.63 1.48
CA ILE A 45 3.88 -15.76 2.06
C ILE A 45 3.30 -14.38 2.38
N LEU A 46 4.09 -13.51 3.05
CA LEU A 46 3.65 -12.17 3.41
C LEU A 46 3.25 -11.34 2.18
N PHE A 47 4.11 -11.32 1.15
CA PHE A 47 3.82 -10.55 -0.07
C PHE A 47 2.78 -11.21 -0.98
N THR A 48 2.53 -12.49 -0.88
CA THR A 48 1.47 -13.15 -1.65
C THR A 48 0.08 -12.90 -1.06
N PHE A 49 -0.06 -12.94 0.27
CA PHE A 49 -1.37 -12.91 0.93
C PHE A 49 -1.73 -11.57 1.56
N PHE A 50 -0.74 -10.85 2.10
CA PHE A 50 -1.02 -9.66 2.93
C PHE A 50 -0.68 -8.34 2.25
N PHE A 51 0.39 -8.31 1.48
CA PHE A 51 0.85 -7.09 0.83
C PHE A 51 1.05 -7.30 -0.67
N ARG A 52 0.87 -6.22 -1.42
CA ARG A 52 1.12 -6.21 -2.86
C ARG A 52 1.88 -4.96 -3.23
N LEU A 53 2.80 -5.09 -4.19
CA LEU A 53 3.47 -3.95 -4.81
C LEU A 53 2.72 -3.61 -6.09
N VAL A 54 2.36 -2.34 -6.24
CA VAL A 54 1.68 -1.82 -7.43
C VAL A 54 2.36 -0.53 -7.86
N ALA A 55 2.62 -0.39 -9.16
CA ALA A 55 3.06 0.86 -9.74
C ALA A 55 1.86 1.73 -10.09
N VAL A 56 1.95 3.02 -9.78
CA VAL A 56 0.98 4.04 -10.23
C VAL A 56 1.23 4.32 -11.70
N ASP A 57 0.17 4.33 -12.51
CA ASP A 57 0.22 4.76 -13.89
C ASP A 57 -0.73 5.95 -14.10
N GLY A 58 -0.17 7.05 -14.58
CA GLY A 58 -0.89 8.28 -14.84
C GLY A 58 -0.89 9.29 -13.70
N SER A 59 -1.58 10.41 -13.93
CA SER A 59 -1.55 11.63 -13.11
C SER A 59 -2.82 11.86 -12.29
N SER A 60 -3.79 10.94 -12.31
CA SER A 60 -5.12 11.18 -11.70
C SER A 60 -5.11 11.41 -10.18
N MET A 61 -4.02 11.03 -9.50
CA MET A 61 -3.83 11.20 -8.06
C MET A 61 -2.82 12.30 -7.70
N TYR A 62 -2.37 13.09 -8.69
CA TYR A 62 -1.50 14.24 -8.43
C TYR A 62 -2.23 15.29 -7.56
N PRO A 63 -1.59 15.90 -6.56
CA PRO A 63 -0.18 15.82 -6.17
C PRO A 63 0.14 14.69 -5.17
N THR A 64 -0.85 13.93 -4.71
CA THR A 64 -0.67 12.90 -3.67
C THR A 64 0.19 11.73 -4.17
N LEU A 65 -0.09 11.24 -5.37
CA LEU A 65 0.72 10.22 -6.05
C LEU A 65 1.13 10.75 -7.42
N VAL A 66 2.34 10.39 -7.84
CA VAL A 66 2.84 10.72 -9.18
C VAL A 66 3.03 9.45 -10.00
N ASP A 67 3.12 9.63 -11.32
CA ASP A 67 3.36 8.52 -12.23
C ASP A 67 4.62 7.74 -11.85
N LYS A 68 4.54 6.40 -11.92
CA LYS A 68 5.61 5.45 -11.53
C LYS A 68 5.99 5.45 -10.04
N ASP A 69 5.14 6.03 -9.16
CA ASP A 69 5.25 5.70 -7.74
C ASP A 69 4.98 4.20 -7.53
N TYR A 70 5.80 3.54 -6.72
CA TYR A 70 5.54 2.15 -6.30
C TYR A 70 4.94 2.15 -4.89
N LEU A 71 3.75 1.59 -4.80
CA LEU A 71 2.97 1.53 -3.57
C LEU A 71 3.01 0.13 -2.96
N VAL A 72 3.08 0.06 -1.63
CA VAL A 72 2.70 -1.13 -0.89
C VAL A 72 1.21 -1.01 -0.56
N LEU A 73 0.46 -2.02 -0.99
CA LEU A 73 -0.96 -2.16 -0.69
C LEU A 73 -1.15 -3.15 0.45
N GLU A 74 -2.03 -2.81 1.36
CA GLU A 74 -2.68 -3.77 2.24
C GLU A 74 -3.77 -4.51 1.44
N SER A 75 -3.64 -5.82 1.34
CA SER A 75 -4.57 -6.66 0.57
C SER A 75 -6.00 -6.58 1.15
N ASN A 76 -7.01 -6.73 0.30
CA ASN A 76 -8.42 -6.82 0.70
C ASN A 76 -8.71 -7.95 1.70
N PHE A 77 -7.81 -8.91 1.87
CA PHE A 77 -7.90 -9.92 2.92
C PHE A 77 -7.79 -9.31 4.33
N LEU A 78 -6.92 -8.32 4.50
CA LEU A 78 -6.73 -7.59 5.76
C LEU A 78 -7.62 -6.34 5.84
N TYR A 79 -7.71 -5.60 4.74
CA TYR A 79 -8.44 -4.35 4.63
C TYR A 79 -9.94 -4.62 4.43
N ARG A 80 -10.72 -4.52 5.53
CA ARG A 80 -12.15 -4.80 5.54
C ARG A 80 -13.03 -3.63 5.97
N ASN A 81 -12.42 -2.54 6.42
CA ASN A 81 -13.15 -1.38 6.93
C ASN A 81 -12.75 -0.15 6.12
N VAL A 82 -13.41 0.03 5.00
CA VAL A 82 -13.19 1.14 4.07
C VAL A 82 -13.65 2.44 4.71
N LYS A 83 -12.84 3.49 4.62
CA LYS A 83 -13.13 4.79 5.20
C LYS A 83 -12.91 5.91 4.19
N ALA A 84 -13.65 7.00 4.35
CA ALA A 84 -13.38 8.24 3.65
C ALA A 84 -11.92 8.69 3.93
N GLY A 85 -11.25 9.15 2.89
CA GLY A 85 -9.83 9.53 2.91
C GLY A 85 -8.86 8.41 2.52
N ASP A 86 -9.25 7.13 2.59
CA ASP A 86 -8.38 6.03 2.17
C ASP A 86 -8.07 6.08 0.67
N ILE A 87 -6.82 5.85 0.30
CA ILE A 87 -6.42 5.68 -1.10
C ILE A 87 -6.49 4.19 -1.42
N VAL A 88 -7.30 3.82 -2.39
CA VAL A 88 -7.58 2.44 -2.73
C VAL A 88 -7.24 2.13 -4.19
N VAL A 89 -6.83 0.89 -4.43
CA VAL A 89 -6.71 0.32 -5.76
C VAL A 89 -7.95 -0.51 -6.01
N LEU A 90 -8.67 -0.21 -7.08
CA LEU A 90 -9.93 -0.85 -7.39
C LEU A 90 -10.02 -1.24 -8.87
N LYS A 91 -10.82 -2.25 -9.13
CA LYS A 91 -11.19 -2.67 -10.49
C LYS A 91 -12.56 -2.10 -10.81
N THR A 92 -12.77 -1.73 -12.05
CA THR A 92 -14.09 -1.30 -12.55
C THR A 92 -14.39 -2.08 -13.81
N ASP A 93 -15.65 -2.18 -14.16
CA ASP A 93 -16.07 -2.84 -15.40
C ASP A 93 -15.74 -2.00 -16.65
N TYR A 94 -15.41 -0.73 -16.45
CA TYR A 94 -15.10 0.21 -17.54
C TYR A 94 -13.62 0.20 -17.96
N PHE A 95 -12.69 0.08 -16.99
CA PHE A 95 -11.26 0.07 -17.24
C PHE A 95 -10.71 -1.36 -17.22
N GLU A 96 -9.87 -1.70 -18.20
CA GLU A 96 -9.17 -3.00 -18.23
C GLU A 96 -8.17 -3.13 -17.09
N GLU A 97 -7.47 -2.02 -16.77
CA GLU A 97 -6.47 -1.96 -15.71
C GLU A 97 -7.06 -1.42 -14.40
N PRO A 98 -6.56 -1.88 -13.25
CA PRO A 98 -6.94 -1.33 -11.96
C PRO A 98 -6.57 0.15 -11.85
N ILE A 99 -7.44 0.94 -11.23
CA ILE A 99 -7.22 2.37 -11.01
C ILE A 99 -6.99 2.67 -9.55
N VAL A 100 -6.25 3.75 -9.28
CA VAL A 100 -5.99 4.26 -7.93
C VAL A 100 -6.84 5.50 -7.71
N LYS A 101 -7.63 5.53 -6.64
CA LYS A 101 -8.50 6.67 -6.29
C LYS A 101 -8.60 6.83 -4.78
N ARG A 102 -9.07 8.01 -4.35
CA ARG A 102 -9.41 8.29 -2.95
C ARG A 102 -10.89 8.03 -2.69
N VAL A 103 -11.19 7.37 -1.59
CA VAL A 103 -12.57 7.22 -1.08
C VAL A 103 -13.04 8.57 -0.56
N ILE A 104 -14.14 9.06 -1.10
CA ILE A 104 -14.77 10.33 -0.69
C ILE A 104 -15.94 10.06 0.24
N ALA A 105 -16.75 9.06 -0.09
CA ALA A 105 -17.89 8.67 0.71
C ALA A 105 -18.08 7.14 0.67
N THR A 106 -18.71 6.61 1.72
CA THR A 106 -19.05 5.19 1.89
C THR A 106 -20.57 4.99 1.87
N GLY A 107 -21.00 3.75 1.87
CA GLY A 107 -22.43 3.39 1.80
C GLY A 107 -23.30 4.17 2.79
N GLY A 108 -24.47 4.60 2.33
CA GLY A 108 -25.44 5.41 3.06
C GLY A 108 -25.19 6.91 3.01
N GLN A 109 -23.99 7.38 2.70
CA GLN A 109 -23.68 8.81 2.62
C GLN A 109 -24.13 9.42 1.29
N THR A 110 -24.38 10.72 1.30
CA THR A 110 -24.80 11.48 0.12
C THR A 110 -23.70 12.42 -0.32
N VAL A 111 -23.33 12.34 -1.59
CA VAL A 111 -22.32 13.21 -2.23
C VAL A 111 -23.05 14.24 -3.09
N ASP A 112 -22.69 15.51 -2.95
CA ASP A 112 -23.10 16.60 -3.82
C ASP A 112 -21.86 17.38 -4.27
N ILE A 113 -21.92 17.99 -5.47
CA ILE A 113 -20.78 18.72 -6.04
C ILE A 113 -21.27 20.02 -6.67
N ASP A 114 -20.80 21.13 -6.15
CA ASP A 114 -20.93 22.44 -6.82
C ASP A 114 -19.77 22.63 -7.79
N PHE A 115 -19.97 22.29 -9.04
CA PHE A 115 -18.96 22.44 -10.10
C PHE A 115 -18.63 23.91 -10.43
N THR A 116 -19.47 24.87 -10.00
CA THR A 116 -19.23 26.28 -10.21
C THR A 116 -18.22 26.82 -9.20
N GLN A 117 -18.36 26.42 -7.94
CA GLN A 117 -17.45 26.78 -6.86
C GLN A 117 -16.30 25.77 -6.70
N GLY A 118 -16.44 24.58 -7.29
CA GLY A 118 -15.46 23.50 -7.21
C GLY A 118 -15.47 22.76 -5.86
N ILE A 119 -16.58 22.80 -5.11
CA ILE A 119 -16.69 22.26 -3.75
C ILE A 119 -17.43 20.92 -3.78
N VAL A 120 -16.88 19.93 -3.06
CA VAL A 120 -17.50 18.63 -2.83
C VAL A 120 -18.12 18.62 -1.43
N TYR A 121 -19.34 18.13 -1.32
CA TYR A 121 -20.08 18.00 -0.07
C TYR A 121 -20.35 16.52 0.19
N VAL A 122 -20.20 16.12 1.46
CA VAL A 122 -20.65 14.80 1.93
C VAL A 122 -21.64 15.02 3.07
N ASP A 123 -22.84 14.48 2.95
CA ASP A 123 -23.96 14.66 3.89
C ASP A 123 -24.25 16.16 4.15
N GLY A 124 -24.08 16.99 3.11
CA GLY A 124 -24.29 18.45 3.17
C GLY A 124 -23.16 19.23 3.82
N VAL A 125 -22.07 18.58 4.23
CA VAL A 125 -20.89 19.24 4.81
C VAL A 125 -19.79 19.37 3.74
N PRO A 126 -19.24 20.59 3.51
CA PRO A 126 -18.14 20.74 2.57
C PRO A 126 -16.89 20.01 3.07
N LEU A 127 -16.21 19.32 2.17
CA LEU A 127 -14.96 18.64 2.49
C LEU A 127 -13.80 19.64 2.59
N GLU A 128 -12.93 19.41 3.57
CA GLU A 128 -11.61 20.06 3.65
C GLU A 128 -10.63 19.22 2.83
N GLU A 129 -10.12 19.77 1.73
CA GLU A 129 -9.40 19.03 0.71
C GLU A 129 -8.02 19.63 0.43
N ASP A 130 -7.13 19.60 1.42
CA ASP A 130 -5.75 20.09 1.33
C ASP A 130 -4.84 19.22 0.42
N TYR A 131 -5.35 18.05 0.02
CA TYR A 131 -4.64 17.07 -0.81
C TYR A 131 -4.91 17.20 -2.32
N ILE A 132 -5.88 18.02 -2.75
CA ILE A 132 -6.23 18.16 -4.16
C ILE A 132 -5.30 19.13 -4.89
N ASN A 133 -5.15 18.93 -6.21
CA ASN A 133 -4.37 19.82 -7.06
C ASN A 133 -5.08 21.16 -7.28
N GLU A 134 -6.39 21.09 -7.48
CA GLU A 134 -7.26 22.23 -7.75
C GLU A 134 -8.72 21.88 -7.44
N PRO A 135 -9.61 22.88 -7.22
CA PRO A 135 -11.04 22.63 -6.98
C PRO A 135 -11.72 21.86 -8.11
N THR A 136 -12.85 21.23 -7.81
CA THR A 136 -13.55 20.28 -8.68
C THR A 136 -14.45 21.00 -9.69
N TYR A 137 -13.92 21.43 -10.82
CA TYR A 137 -14.68 22.10 -11.87
C TYR A 137 -15.19 21.17 -12.97
N LYS A 138 -14.51 20.05 -13.22
CA LYS A 138 -14.86 19.12 -14.29
C LYS A 138 -16.13 18.36 -13.98
N SER A 139 -17.16 18.61 -14.78
CA SER A 139 -18.41 17.86 -14.81
C SER A 139 -18.44 16.94 -16.04
N TYR A 140 -18.93 15.72 -15.87
CA TYR A 140 -19.22 14.81 -16.98
C TYR A 140 -20.67 14.93 -17.48
N ILE A 141 -21.50 15.72 -16.77
CA ILE A 141 -22.94 15.92 -17.08
C ILE A 141 -23.09 16.55 -18.46
N GLU A 142 -22.25 17.53 -18.78
CA GLU A 142 -22.28 18.25 -20.06
C GLU A 142 -22.03 17.34 -21.27
N TYR A 143 -21.36 16.20 -21.03
CA TYR A 143 -21.09 15.18 -22.06
C TYR A 143 -22.10 14.04 -22.05
N GLY A 144 -23.17 14.12 -21.20
CA GLY A 144 -24.15 13.05 -21.02
C GLY A 144 -23.59 11.78 -20.34
N MET A 145 -22.43 11.92 -19.67
CA MET A 145 -21.73 10.80 -19.01
C MET A 145 -21.52 11.06 -17.51
N GLY A 146 -22.15 12.08 -16.97
CA GLY A 146 -22.12 12.41 -15.53
C GLY A 146 -23.26 11.73 -14.75
N LEU A 147 -23.19 11.84 -13.44
CA LEU A 147 -24.27 11.47 -12.51
C LEU A 147 -25.12 12.71 -12.21
N ASP A 148 -26.39 12.47 -11.88
CA ASP A 148 -27.26 13.50 -11.31
C ASP A 148 -26.97 13.66 -9.82
N TYR A 149 -26.72 14.88 -9.37
CA TYR A 149 -26.42 15.18 -7.96
C TYR A 149 -27.65 15.75 -7.23
N PRO A 150 -27.81 15.48 -5.92
CA PRO A 150 -26.93 14.68 -5.06
C PRO A 150 -27.02 13.16 -5.31
N VAL A 151 -25.91 12.44 -5.12
CA VAL A 151 -25.80 10.98 -5.27
C VAL A 151 -25.75 10.32 -3.89
N THR A 152 -26.66 9.42 -3.59
CA THR A 152 -26.58 8.56 -2.40
C THR A 152 -25.75 7.31 -2.75
N VAL A 153 -24.68 7.08 -2.00
CA VAL A 153 -23.81 5.92 -2.17
C VAL A 153 -24.54 4.66 -1.69
N PRO A 154 -24.72 3.63 -2.52
CA PRO A 154 -25.36 2.38 -2.10
C PRO A 154 -24.56 1.70 -0.97
N GLU A 155 -25.28 0.98 -0.08
CA GLU A 155 -24.64 0.18 0.96
C GLU A 155 -23.67 -0.83 0.36
N GLY A 156 -22.48 -0.98 0.98
CA GLY A 156 -21.41 -1.84 0.49
C GLY A 156 -20.70 -1.32 -0.77
N SER A 157 -20.88 -0.03 -1.07
CA SER A 157 -20.20 0.68 -2.17
C SER A 157 -19.47 1.92 -1.65
N VAL A 158 -18.61 2.48 -2.48
CA VAL A 158 -17.87 3.71 -2.23
C VAL A 158 -18.02 4.67 -3.40
N PHE A 159 -17.98 5.96 -3.11
CA PHE A 159 -17.77 7.02 -4.08
C PHE A 159 -16.31 7.43 -4.03
N VAL A 160 -15.62 7.35 -5.14
CA VAL A 160 -14.18 7.60 -5.22
C VAL A 160 -13.86 8.72 -6.18
N MET A 161 -12.83 9.51 -5.87
CA MET A 161 -12.34 10.57 -6.76
C MET A 161 -10.81 10.55 -6.84
N GLY A 162 -10.29 11.03 -7.95
CA GLY A 162 -8.86 11.35 -8.05
C GLY A 162 -8.53 12.66 -7.36
N ASP A 163 -7.34 12.79 -6.81
CA ASP A 163 -6.87 14.04 -6.20
C ASP A 163 -6.59 15.11 -7.25
N ASN A 164 -6.25 14.70 -8.48
CA ASN A 164 -6.20 15.57 -9.66
C ASN A 164 -7.60 15.71 -10.27
N ARG A 165 -8.43 16.52 -9.64
CA ARG A 165 -9.87 16.61 -9.85
C ARG A 165 -10.31 16.77 -11.29
N ASN A 166 -9.61 17.61 -12.04
CA ASN A 166 -10.01 17.93 -13.42
C ASN A 166 -9.34 17.02 -14.47
N GLU A 167 -8.40 16.14 -14.03
CA GLU A 167 -7.70 15.16 -14.89
C GLU A 167 -7.90 13.70 -14.41
N SER A 168 -9.08 13.42 -13.81
CA SER A 168 -9.40 12.07 -13.31
C SER A 168 -10.74 11.59 -13.87
N ALA A 169 -10.78 10.37 -14.38
CA ALA A 169 -12.00 9.60 -14.58
C ALA A 169 -12.23 8.74 -13.35
N ASP A 170 -13.35 8.98 -12.64
CA ASP A 170 -13.68 8.40 -11.34
C ASP A 170 -15.20 8.30 -11.15
N SER A 171 -15.70 8.20 -9.93
CA SER A 171 -17.13 8.01 -9.66
C SER A 171 -18.05 9.11 -10.24
N ARG A 172 -17.51 10.28 -10.59
CA ARG A 172 -18.26 11.32 -11.30
C ARG A 172 -18.62 10.94 -12.72
N PHE A 173 -17.87 10.03 -13.30
CA PHE A 173 -18.09 9.47 -14.63
C PHE A 173 -19.04 8.27 -14.50
N ALA A 174 -20.26 8.37 -15.05
CA ALA A 174 -21.33 7.40 -14.85
C ALA A 174 -20.95 5.94 -15.15
N PRO A 175 -20.12 5.63 -16.17
CA PRO A 175 -19.66 4.25 -16.39
C PRO A 175 -18.80 3.68 -15.25
N VAL A 176 -18.21 4.51 -14.40
CA VAL A 176 -17.55 4.10 -13.15
C VAL A 176 -18.52 4.11 -12.00
N GLY A 177 -19.19 5.25 -11.75
CA GLY A 177 -20.21 5.41 -10.72
C GLY A 177 -19.73 5.03 -9.31
N CYS A 178 -20.68 4.67 -8.44
CA CYS A 178 -20.34 4.10 -7.13
C CYS A 178 -19.78 2.68 -7.31
N VAL A 179 -18.60 2.43 -6.72
CA VAL A 179 -17.88 1.17 -6.88
C VAL A 179 -18.16 0.24 -5.70
N PRO A 180 -18.59 -1.01 -5.91
CA PRO A 180 -18.73 -1.98 -4.84
C PRO A 180 -17.42 -2.21 -4.09
N GLU A 181 -17.45 -2.30 -2.75
CA GLU A 181 -16.27 -2.56 -1.93
C GLU A 181 -15.58 -3.88 -2.31
N SER A 182 -16.30 -4.85 -2.84
CA SER A 182 -15.76 -6.11 -3.34
C SER A 182 -14.80 -5.94 -4.53
N GLN A 183 -14.87 -4.82 -5.25
CA GLN A 183 -13.96 -4.47 -6.35
C GLN A 183 -12.68 -3.79 -5.86
N ILE A 184 -12.57 -3.45 -4.57
CA ILE A 184 -11.36 -2.90 -3.96
C ILE A 184 -10.33 -4.02 -3.82
N SER A 185 -9.19 -3.87 -4.46
CA SER A 185 -8.07 -4.83 -4.42
C SER A 185 -7.20 -4.65 -3.17
N GLY A 186 -7.21 -3.46 -2.58
CA GLY A 186 -6.45 -3.11 -1.38
C GLY A 186 -6.34 -1.62 -1.17
N ARG A 187 -5.78 -1.24 0.00
CA ARG A 187 -5.50 0.15 0.39
C ARG A 187 -4.02 0.45 0.27
N ALA A 188 -3.67 1.62 -0.26
CA ALA A 188 -2.31 2.11 -0.29
C ALA A 188 -1.85 2.49 1.13
N LEU A 189 -0.72 1.92 1.57
CA LEU A 189 -0.14 2.18 2.89
C LEU A 189 1.01 3.18 2.81
N LEU A 190 1.89 2.99 1.84
CA LEU A 190 3.09 3.82 1.70
C LEU A 190 3.67 3.74 0.28
N ILE A 191 4.46 4.75 -0.07
CA ILE A 191 5.26 4.79 -1.29
C ILE A 191 6.64 4.24 -0.95
N VAL A 192 7.07 3.16 -1.60
CA VAL A 192 8.40 2.55 -1.37
C VAL A 192 9.45 3.06 -2.33
N LEU A 193 9.06 3.35 -3.57
CA LEU A 193 9.92 3.97 -4.57
C LEU A 193 9.16 5.14 -5.18
N PRO A 194 9.61 6.37 -4.96
CA PRO A 194 8.98 7.53 -5.56
C PRO A 194 9.22 7.56 -7.06
N GLY A 195 8.16 7.80 -7.82
CA GLY A 195 8.21 8.09 -9.24
C GLY A 195 8.75 9.49 -9.52
N SER A 196 8.90 9.80 -10.77
CA SER A 196 9.30 11.13 -11.22
C SER A 196 8.23 11.67 -12.18
N GLN A 197 7.79 12.91 -11.93
CA GLN A 197 6.94 13.60 -12.88
C GLN A 197 7.81 14.21 -13.97
N THR A 198 7.50 13.90 -15.22
CA THR A 198 8.15 14.51 -16.38
C THR A 198 7.19 15.45 -17.08
N ASP A 199 7.70 16.56 -17.62
CA ASP A 199 6.96 17.43 -18.51
C ASP A 199 6.76 16.76 -19.88
N LYS A 200 6.04 17.45 -20.78
CA LYS A 200 5.80 16.97 -22.16
C LYS A 200 7.08 16.85 -22.98
N GLU A 201 8.17 17.44 -22.52
CA GLU A 201 9.48 17.45 -23.16
C GLU A 201 10.42 16.39 -22.56
N GLY A 202 9.95 15.64 -21.54
CA GLY A 202 10.71 14.55 -20.88
C GLY A 202 11.63 15.03 -19.76
N ASN A 203 11.57 16.31 -19.36
CA ASN A 203 12.35 16.80 -18.22
C ASN A 203 11.66 16.45 -16.90
N ILE A 204 12.43 16.03 -15.90
CA ILE A 204 11.91 15.75 -14.56
C ILE A 204 11.53 17.06 -13.88
N ILE A 205 10.22 17.28 -13.68
CA ILE A 205 9.66 18.50 -13.04
C ILE A 205 9.41 18.33 -11.54
N GLY A 206 9.53 17.12 -11.02
CA GLY A 206 9.40 16.86 -9.59
C GLY A 206 9.68 15.41 -9.28
N GLY A 207 10.64 15.16 -8.45
CA GLY A 207 10.77 13.93 -7.70
C GLY A 207 10.41 14.26 -6.25
N ARG A 208 9.53 13.48 -5.61
CA ARG A 208 9.36 13.66 -4.17
C ARG A 208 10.64 13.29 -3.47
N GLY A 209 11.33 14.31 -2.93
CA GLY A 209 12.17 14.05 -1.80
C GLY A 209 11.30 13.47 -0.67
N TRP A 210 11.82 12.54 0.09
CA TRP A 210 11.19 11.99 1.29
C TRP A 210 10.79 13.12 2.25
N SER A 211 9.59 13.65 2.13
CA SER A 211 9.01 14.56 3.10
C SER A 211 7.58 14.09 3.39
N ARG A 212 7.50 13.27 4.44
CA ARG A 212 6.39 12.94 5.36
C ARG A 212 5.01 12.75 4.78
#